data_bd6e4403aab4d1c781d49f15581cf35a
#
_entry.id   bd6e4403aab4d1c781d49f15581cf35a
#
_cell.length_a   1.000
_cell.length_b   1.000
_cell.length_c   1.000
_cell.angle_alpha   90.00
_cell.angle_beta   90.00
_cell.angle_gamma   90.00
#
_symmetry.space_group_name_H-M   'P 1'
#
loop_
_entity.id
_entity.type
_entity.pdbx_description
1 polymer ?
#
loop_
_entity_poly.entity_id
_entity_poly.type
_entity_poly.pdbx_seq_one_letter_code
_entity_poly.pdbx_strand_id
1 'polypeptide(L)'
;MGSWARRIDGALVAEPGDERELTEVVHVLADRGVKLHRDIALSRARLTVIEQIASQSMTVPVGAGVVLKDLDAHLKPHGLTIGPLSPAAMSLRLGEFLEGPYAGLRSIAGGRLEPVCTALTAITSEGRRLVTSRAPRSAAGPDLSALVLGADGRMALVTRAVVRCMPFPERDVRVAFSFPSAQAFVTALQRCLAEGFWPWRVHADSRSGRVIAEVRWAASVGSVERDRELLSRCIEEVGGRGSGESDREGPVSVEHESTWDAVRAALDHGRALQLFRLSLTTVVARGDVEGVPLNEPTSWTSLGGRLLALDPRGVLGGAP
;
A
#
# COMPACT_ATOMS: atom_id res chain seq x y z
N MET A 1 18.30 19.10 -24.10
CA MET A 1 17.63 18.42 -22.99
C MET A 1 16.26 19.06 -22.87
N GLY A 2 15.20 18.26 -22.77
CA GLY A 2 13.85 18.81 -22.64
C GLY A 2 13.59 19.49 -21.29
N SER A 3 12.47 20.20 -21.17
CA SER A 3 12.02 20.89 -19.93
C SER A 3 11.89 19.96 -18.72
N TRP A 4 11.81 18.67 -18.95
CA TRP A 4 11.67 17.60 -17.96
C TRP A 4 12.99 17.14 -17.33
N ALA A 5 14.17 17.51 -17.87
CA ALA A 5 15.47 17.09 -17.32
C ALA A 5 15.88 17.99 -16.16
N ARG A 6 16.14 17.40 -15.00
CA ARG A 6 16.56 18.09 -13.76
C ARG A 6 17.84 17.47 -13.20
N ARG A 7 18.62 18.26 -12.46
CA ARG A 7 19.69 17.74 -11.59
C ARG A 7 19.25 17.87 -10.14
N ILE A 8 19.23 16.74 -9.45
CA ILE A 8 18.90 16.65 -8.03
C ILE A 8 20.09 15.94 -7.36
N ASP A 9 20.71 16.57 -6.39
CA ASP A 9 21.92 16.08 -5.69
C ASP A 9 23.03 15.60 -6.64
N GLY A 10 23.19 16.28 -7.77
CA GLY A 10 24.21 15.95 -8.79
C GLY A 10 23.78 14.88 -9.80
N ALA A 11 22.73 14.09 -9.51
CA ALA A 11 22.20 13.07 -10.42
C ALA A 11 21.23 13.68 -11.45
N LEU A 12 21.20 13.11 -12.66
CA LEU A 12 20.22 13.47 -13.67
C LEU A 12 18.90 12.72 -13.39
N VAL A 13 17.81 13.49 -13.31
CA VAL A 13 16.47 12.98 -13.04
C VAL A 13 15.52 13.45 -14.13
N ALA A 14 14.69 12.54 -14.66
CA ALA A 14 13.57 12.89 -15.51
C ALA A 14 12.37 13.27 -14.63
N GLU A 15 11.89 14.51 -14.77
CA GLU A 15 10.76 15.04 -13.98
C GLU A 15 9.70 15.65 -14.90
N PRO A 16 8.90 14.79 -15.58
CA PRO A 16 7.82 15.26 -16.45
C PRO A 16 6.68 15.90 -15.66
N GLY A 17 6.12 16.98 -16.19
CA GLY A 17 5.00 17.70 -15.62
C GLY A 17 3.64 17.22 -16.12
N ASP A 18 3.61 16.50 -17.23
CA ASP A 18 2.40 15.96 -17.83
C ASP A 18 2.69 14.68 -18.65
N GLU A 19 1.63 14.09 -19.21
CA GLU A 19 1.71 12.87 -20.03
C GLU A 19 2.53 13.10 -21.33
N ARG A 20 2.49 14.29 -21.90
CA ARG A 20 3.22 14.64 -23.12
C ARG A 20 4.72 14.68 -22.85
N GLU A 21 5.14 15.36 -21.78
CA GLU A 21 6.54 15.39 -21.36
C GLU A 21 7.05 13.98 -21.02
N LEU A 22 6.23 13.14 -20.36
CA LEU A 22 6.61 11.75 -20.07
C LEU A 22 6.79 10.93 -21.36
N THR A 23 5.91 11.10 -22.34
CA THR A 23 6.04 10.46 -23.66
C THR A 23 7.33 10.89 -24.35
N GLU A 24 7.66 12.18 -24.31
CA GLU A 24 8.94 12.70 -24.83
C GLU A 24 10.14 12.08 -24.11
N VAL A 25 10.10 11.99 -22.77
CA VAL A 25 11.13 11.30 -21.97
C VAL A 25 11.35 9.89 -22.48
N VAL A 26 10.29 9.10 -22.61
CA VAL A 26 10.37 7.69 -23.05
C VAL A 26 11.01 7.60 -24.45
N HIS A 27 10.60 8.44 -25.40
CA HIS A 27 11.17 8.43 -26.76
C HIS A 27 12.65 8.82 -26.76
N VAL A 28 13.02 9.92 -26.08
CA VAL A 28 14.41 10.39 -26.01
C VAL A 28 15.34 9.36 -25.36
N LEU A 29 14.87 8.67 -24.31
CA LEU A 29 15.65 7.63 -23.64
C LEU A 29 15.78 6.39 -24.52
N ALA A 30 14.70 5.98 -25.22
CA ALA A 30 14.72 4.87 -26.16
C ALA A 30 15.74 5.11 -27.30
N ASP A 31 15.71 6.29 -27.91
CA ASP A 31 16.62 6.67 -29.00
C ASP A 31 18.09 6.72 -28.58
N ARG A 32 18.35 6.93 -27.28
CA ARG A 32 19.71 6.99 -26.71
C ARG A 32 20.15 5.69 -26.04
N GLY A 33 19.30 4.66 -26.00
CA GLY A 33 19.58 3.41 -25.30
C GLY A 33 19.74 3.56 -23.78
N VAL A 34 19.15 4.64 -23.19
CA VAL A 34 19.19 4.94 -21.75
C VAL A 34 17.96 4.31 -21.09
N LYS A 35 18.14 3.65 -19.94
CA LYS A 35 17.08 2.97 -19.22
C LYS A 35 16.63 3.77 -18.00
N LEU A 36 15.31 3.92 -17.84
CA LEU A 36 14.72 4.42 -16.60
C LEU A 36 15.03 3.48 -15.43
N HIS A 37 15.10 4.05 -14.24
CA HIS A 37 15.41 3.35 -12.97
C HIS A 37 16.80 2.73 -12.87
N ARG A 38 17.50 2.57 -13.99
CA ARG A 38 18.90 2.09 -14.01
C ARG A 38 19.90 3.23 -14.26
N ASP A 39 19.71 3.97 -15.35
CA ASP A 39 20.67 4.99 -15.82
C ASP A 39 20.19 6.39 -15.46
N ILE A 40 18.88 6.59 -15.31
CA ILE A 40 18.24 7.85 -14.93
C ILE A 40 17.03 7.58 -14.02
N ALA A 41 16.92 8.33 -12.94
CA ALA A 41 15.75 8.26 -12.06
C ALA A 41 14.54 8.99 -12.67
N LEU A 42 13.34 8.51 -12.38
CA LEU A 42 12.09 9.18 -12.73
C LEU A 42 11.47 9.80 -11.47
N SER A 43 11.22 11.09 -11.52
CA SER A 43 10.43 11.82 -10.50
C SER A 43 9.06 12.16 -11.05
N ARG A 44 8.01 11.81 -10.31
CA ARG A 44 6.61 12.19 -10.63
C ARG A 44 6.17 13.44 -9.86
N ALA A 45 7.11 14.17 -9.22
CA ALA A 45 6.80 15.27 -8.31
C ALA A 45 5.93 16.38 -8.91
N ARG A 46 5.91 16.52 -10.23
CA ARG A 46 5.10 17.53 -10.94
C ARG A 46 3.71 17.03 -11.38
N LEU A 47 3.41 15.74 -11.28
CA LEU A 47 2.09 15.16 -11.65
C LEU A 47 1.12 15.21 -10.46
N THR A 48 0.82 16.41 -9.94
CA THR A 48 0.16 16.62 -8.64
C THR A 48 -1.31 17.07 -8.73
N VAL A 49 -1.95 16.93 -9.87
CA VAL A 49 -3.35 17.36 -10.04
C VAL A 49 -4.28 16.43 -9.26
N ILE A 50 -5.12 17.01 -8.40
CA ILE A 50 -6.29 16.34 -7.78
C ILE A 50 -7.52 17.00 -8.40
N GLU A 51 -8.37 16.21 -9.06
CA GLU A 51 -9.57 16.70 -9.69
C GLU A 51 -10.78 16.68 -8.76
N GLN A 52 -11.94 17.05 -9.30
CA GLN A 52 -13.17 17.07 -8.54
C GLN A 52 -13.56 15.68 -8.04
N ILE A 53 -13.93 15.61 -6.76
CA ILE A 53 -14.42 14.39 -6.11
C ILE A 53 -15.81 14.07 -6.63
N ALA A 54 -16.00 12.88 -7.18
CA ALA A 54 -17.30 12.35 -7.54
C ALA A 54 -17.97 11.72 -6.32
N SER A 55 -18.71 12.49 -5.55
CA SER A 55 -19.25 12.08 -4.25
C SER A 55 -20.16 10.85 -4.34
N GLN A 56 -20.98 10.72 -5.40
CA GLN A 56 -21.87 9.56 -5.57
C GLN A 56 -21.12 8.23 -5.76
N SER A 57 -20.02 8.25 -6.49
CA SER A 57 -19.18 7.07 -6.73
C SER A 57 -18.03 6.94 -5.73
N MET A 58 -17.84 7.93 -4.85
CA MET A 58 -16.73 8.04 -3.93
C MET A 58 -15.38 7.83 -4.63
N THR A 59 -15.17 8.52 -5.75
CA THR A 59 -13.95 8.43 -6.54
C THR A 59 -13.39 9.81 -6.83
N VAL A 60 -12.06 9.88 -6.98
CA VAL A 60 -11.35 11.10 -7.34
C VAL A 60 -10.24 10.78 -8.33
N PRO A 61 -10.16 11.48 -9.47
CA PRO A 61 -9.02 11.37 -10.37
C PRO A 61 -7.82 12.13 -9.80
N VAL A 62 -6.66 11.45 -9.71
CA VAL A 62 -5.47 11.94 -9.03
C VAL A 62 -4.22 11.69 -9.87
N GLY A 63 -3.35 12.66 -9.98
CA GLY A 63 -2.05 12.55 -10.61
C GLY A 63 -1.09 11.66 -9.82
N ALA A 64 -0.25 10.92 -10.52
CA ALA A 64 0.65 9.93 -9.93
C ALA A 64 1.71 10.52 -8.97
N GLY A 65 1.94 11.82 -9.02
CA GLY A 65 2.89 12.55 -8.16
C GLY A 65 2.33 12.99 -6.80
N VAL A 66 1.03 12.86 -6.58
CA VAL A 66 0.40 13.23 -5.30
C VAL A 66 0.83 12.25 -4.22
N VAL A 67 1.31 12.75 -3.08
CA VAL A 67 1.63 11.94 -1.91
C VAL A 67 0.33 11.45 -1.26
N LEU A 68 0.25 10.18 -0.88
CA LEU A 68 -0.99 9.59 -0.36
C LEU A 68 -1.47 10.25 0.92
N LYS A 69 -0.56 10.68 1.80
CA LYS A 69 -0.89 11.44 3.01
C LYS A 69 -1.58 12.76 2.67
N ASP A 70 -1.10 13.46 1.65
CA ASP A 70 -1.66 14.75 1.23
C ASP A 70 -3.03 14.55 0.56
N LEU A 71 -3.17 13.47 -0.21
CA LEU A 71 -4.47 13.07 -0.77
C LEU A 71 -5.49 12.78 0.32
N ASP A 72 -5.10 12.02 1.36
CA ASP A 72 -6.00 11.68 2.48
C ASP A 72 -6.41 12.94 3.26
N ALA A 73 -5.47 13.85 3.49
CA ALA A 73 -5.74 15.15 4.09
C ALA A 73 -6.70 16.02 3.25
N HIS A 74 -6.59 15.96 1.91
CA HIS A 74 -7.50 16.63 0.99
C HIS A 74 -8.92 16.03 1.02
N LEU A 75 -9.04 14.71 1.20
CA LEU A 75 -10.34 14.01 1.24
C LEU A 75 -11.09 14.21 2.57
N LYS A 76 -10.38 14.37 3.67
CA LYS A 76 -10.94 14.45 5.02
C LYS A 76 -12.03 15.51 5.20
N PRO A 77 -11.91 16.77 4.70
CA PRO A 77 -12.99 17.78 4.78
C PRO A 77 -14.28 17.35 4.06
N HIS A 78 -14.18 16.41 3.12
CA HIS A 78 -15.32 15.85 2.39
C HIS A 78 -15.91 14.61 3.04
N GLY A 79 -15.47 14.26 4.25
CA GLY A 79 -15.91 13.05 4.96
C GLY A 79 -15.40 11.75 4.32
N LEU A 80 -14.30 11.81 3.57
CA LEU A 80 -13.73 10.69 2.82
C LEU A 80 -12.28 10.40 3.24
N THR A 81 -11.83 9.17 2.98
CA THR A 81 -10.44 8.70 3.16
C THR A 81 -10.08 7.70 2.07
N ILE A 82 -8.78 7.54 1.80
CA ILE A 82 -8.28 6.44 0.95
C ILE A 82 -8.28 5.08 1.68
N GLY A 83 -8.59 5.08 2.96
CA GLY A 83 -8.69 3.89 3.80
C GLY A 83 -7.41 3.57 4.59
N PRO A 84 -7.38 2.43 5.28
CA PRO A 84 -6.27 2.07 6.16
C PRO A 84 -5.04 1.65 5.33
N LEU A 85 -4.01 2.47 5.38
CA LEU A 85 -2.69 2.19 4.83
C LEU A 85 -1.64 2.30 5.93
N SER A 86 -0.50 1.64 5.73
CA SER A 86 0.63 1.77 6.64
C SER A 86 1.28 3.17 6.54
N PRO A 87 2.01 3.62 7.57
CA PRO A 87 2.73 4.90 7.51
C PRO A 87 3.73 4.97 6.34
N ALA A 88 4.40 3.86 6.00
CA ALA A 88 5.30 3.82 4.87
C ALA A 88 4.55 3.98 3.54
N ALA A 89 3.44 3.27 3.34
CA ALA A 89 2.59 3.45 2.17
C ALA A 89 2.06 4.89 2.06
N MET A 90 1.63 5.49 3.17
CA MET A 90 1.13 6.87 3.21
C MET A 90 2.18 7.93 2.83
N SER A 91 3.46 7.63 2.95
CA SER A 91 4.55 8.52 2.54
C SER A 91 4.89 8.43 1.05
N LEU A 92 4.39 7.42 0.35
CA LEU A 92 4.63 7.23 -1.08
C LEU A 92 3.78 8.17 -1.93
N ARG A 93 4.26 8.44 -3.14
CA ARG A 93 3.43 9.02 -4.20
C ARG A 93 2.49 7.97 -4.76
N LEU A 94 1.34 8.41 -5.27
CA LEU A 94 0.33 7.50 -5.82
C LEU A 94 0.91 6.54 -6.87
N GLY A 95 1.74 7.03 -7.81
CA GLY A 95 2.39 6.18 -8.82
C GLY A 95 3.29 5.11 -8.20
N GLU A 96 4.11 5.47 -7.23
CA GLU A 96 5.00 4.56 -6.51
C GLU A 96 4.22 3.50 -5.72
N PHE A 97 3.11 3.90 -5.11
CA PHE A 97 2.22 2.99 -4.39
C PHE A 97 1.50 2.01 -5.32
N LEU A 98 1.08 2.47 -6.51
CA LEU A 98 0.38 1.64 -7.49
C LEU A 98 1.34 0.66 -8.18
N GLU A 99 2.49 1.13 -8.62
CA GLU A 99 3.47 0.34 -9.37
C GLU A 99 4.35 -0.53 -8.48
N GLY A 100 4.65 -0.05 -7.27
CA GLY A 100 5.57 -0.71 -6.33
C GLY A 100 4.96 -1.93 -5.63
N PRO A 101 5.65 -2.47 -4.62
CA PRO A 101 5.31 -3.74 -3.96
C PRO A 101 3.96 -3.72 -3.22
N TYR A 102 3.41 -2.56 -2.93
CA TYR A 102 2.03 -2.46 -2.41
C TYR A 102 0.97 -2.76 -3.47
N ALA A 103 1.33 -2.70 -4.76
CA ALA A 103 0.44 -2.93 -5.91
C ALA A 103 -0.88 -2.13 -5.83
N GLY A 104 -0.85 -0.96 -5.18
CA GLY A 104 -2.04 -0.14 -4.95
C GLY A 104 -3.13 -0.82 -4.11
N LEU A 105 -2.79 -1.80 -3.27
CA LEU A 105 -3.75 -2.57 -2.50
C LEU A 105 -3.93 -2.00 -1.09
N ARG A 106 -5.18 -1.97 -0.62
CA ARG A 106 -5.55 -1.72 0.78
C ARG A 106 -6.34 -2.90 1.35
N SER A 107 -6.29 -3.05 2.67
CA SER A 107 -7.14 -4.01 3.38
C SER A 107 -8.52 -3.41 3.64
N ILE A 108 -9.56 -4.19 3.38
CA ILE A 108 -10.94 -3.85 3.73
C ILE A 108 -11.52 -4.88 4.69
N ALA A 109 -12.73 -4.61 5.20
CA ALA A 109 -13.43 -5.56 6.05
C ALA A 109 -13.51 -6.95 5.41
N GLY A 110 -13.28 -7.99 6.21
CA GLY A 110 -13.17 -9.36 5.74
C GLY A 110 -11.76 -9.77 5.29
N GLY A 111 -10.72 -8.96 5.55
CA GLY A 111 -9.30 -9.23 5.21
C GLY A 111 -9.01 -9.30 3.73
N ARG A 112 -9.97 -8.90 2.93
CA ARG A 112 -9.80 -8.87 1.49
C ARG A 112 -8.95 -7.66 1.09
N LEU A 113 -7.99 -7.90 0.21
CA LEU A 113 -7.25 -6.82 -0.44
C LEU A 113 -8.05 -6.33 -1.66
N GLU A 114 -8.18 -5.02 -1.78
CA GLU A 114 -8.77 -4.41 -2.97
C GLU A 114 -7.87 -3.30 -3.52
N PRO A 115 -7.83 -3.10 -4.84
CA PRO A 115 -7.13 -1.97 -5.43
C PRO A 115 -7.76 -0.65 -4.97
N VAL A 116 -6.93 0.33 -4.60
CA VAL A 116 -7.40 1.69 -4.29
C VAL A 116 -7.82 2.45 -5.55
N CYS A 117 -7.45 2.00 -6.74
CA CYS A 117 -7.85 2.62 -7.99
C CYS A 117 -8.84 1.76 -8.77
N THR A 118 -9.77 2.42 -9.45
CA THR A 118 -10.73 1.80 -10.37
C THR A 118 -10.31 1.89 -11.82
N ALA A 119 -9.43 2.83 -12.14
CA ALA A 119 -8.87 3.02 -13.46
C ALA A 119 -7.53 3.73 -13.36
N LEU A 120 -6.67 3.53 -14.34
CA LEU A 120 -5.40 4.23 -14.46
C LEU A 120 -5.13 4.69 -15.90
N THR A 121 -4.29 5.71 -15.99
CA THR A 121 -3.65 6.15 -17.23
C THR A 121 -2.16 5.98 -17.04
N ALA A 122 -1.49 5.38 -18.03
CA ALA A 122 -0.06 5.13 -18.01
C ALA A 122 0.55 5.31 -19.40
N ILE A 123 1.86 5.49 -19.47
CA ILE A 123 2.64 5.56 -20.71
C ILE A 123 3.53 4.31 -20.80
N THR A 124 3.40 3.58 -21.91
CA THR A 124 4.20 2.39 -22.19
C THR A 124 5.63 2.75 -22.63
N SER A 125 6.52 1.77 -22.72
CA SER A 125 7.88 1.92 -23.24
C SER A 125 7.96 2.44 -24.69
N GLU A 126 6.89 2.31 -25.46
CA GLU A 126 6.77 2.84 -26.81
C GLU A 126 6.22 4.27 -26.85
N GLY A 127 5.96 4.89 -25.69
CA GLY A 127 5.34 6.20 -25.59
C GLY A 127 3.83 6.19 -25.87
N ARG A 128 3.20 5.00 -25.94
CA ARG A 128 1.75 4.90 -26.15
C ARG A 128 1.01 5.13 -24.85
N ARG A 129 -0.09 5.84 -24.94
CA ARG A 129 -1.00 6.07 -23.83
C ARG A 129 -1.90 4.86 -23.62
N LEU A 130 -1.80 4.24 -22.44
CA LEU A 130 -2.66 3.19 -21.94
C LEU A 130 -3.72 3.82 -21.03
N VAL A 131 -5.00 3.56 -21.29
CA VAL A 131 -6.12 4.01 -20.43
C VAL A 131 -6.98 2.81 -20.11
N THR A 132 -7.18 2.51 -18.84
CA THR A 132 -8.08 1.44 -18.43
C THR A 132 -9.50 1.95 -18.23
N SER A 133 -10.48 1.05 -18.31
CA SER A 133 -11.88 1.38 -18.08
C SER A 133 -12.11 1.83 -16.63
N ARG A 134 -12.99 2.83 -16.42
CA ARG A 134 -13.42 3.25 -15.07
C ARG A 134 -14.37 2.26 -14.38
N ALA A 135 -14.68 1.15 -15.01
CA ALA A 135 -15.54 0.13 -14.43
C ALA A 135 -14.76 -0.68 -13.37
N PRO A 136 -15.36 -0.98 -12.20
CA PRO A 136 -14.73 -1.78 -11.15
C PRO A 136 -14.37 -3.20 -11.60
N ARG A 137 -15.08 -3.71 -12.61
CA ARG A 137 -14.79 -4.97 -13.32
C ARG A 137 -15.21 -4.81 -14.78
N SER A 138 -14.36 -5.31 -15.69
CA SER A 138 -14.71 -5.44 -17.10
C SER A 138 -15.01 -6.91 -17.37
N ALA A 139 -16.18 -7.17 -17.99
CA ALA A 139 -16.54 -8.51 -18.44
C ALA A 139 -15.95 -8.84 -19.83
N ALA A 140 -15.32 -7.87 -20.49
CA ALA A 140 -14.75 -8.02 -21.82
C ALA A 140 -13.29 -7.56 -21.84
N GLY A 141 -12.43 -8.39 -22.41
CA GLY A 141 -11.00 -8.11 -22.58
C GLY A 141 -10.14 -8.36 -21.33
N PRO A 142 -8.80 -8.26 -21.49
CA PRO A 142 -7.86 -8.43 -20.40
C PRO A 142 -7.92 -7.25 -19.42
N ASP A 143 -7.70 -7.53 -18.13
CA ASP A 143 -7.50 -6.48 -17.13
C ASP A 143 -6.09 -5.88 -17.27
N LEU A 144 -5.99 -4.79 -18.01
CA LEU A 144 -4.72 -4.10 -18.23
C LEU A 144 -4.20 -3.42 -16.96
N SER A 145 -5.06 -3.13 -15.97
CA SER A 145 -4.62 -2.59 -14.69
C SER A 145 -3.75 -3.60 -13.94
N ALA A 146 -4.10 -4.88 -13.99
CA ALA A 146 -3.35 -5.95 -13.36
C ALA A 146 -1.94 -6.14 -13.94
N LEU A 147 -1.68 -5.66 -15.16
CA LEU A 147 -0.34 -5.67 -15.76
C LEU A 147 0.55 -4.54 -15.24
N VAL A 148 -0.03 -3.46 -14.77
CA VAL A 148 0.69 -2.25 -14.33
C VAL A 148 0.86 -2.21 -12.82
N LEU A 149 -0.18 -2.65 -12.08
CA LEU A 149 -0.15 -2.65 -10.62
C LEU A 149 0.90 -3.63 -10.09
N GLY A 150 1.82 -3.14 -9.26
CA GLY A 150 2.90 -3.94 -8.70
C GLY A 150 4.01 -4.33 -9.68
N ALA A 151 4.05 -3.76 -10.88
CA ALA A 151 5.05 -4.08 -11.92
C ALA A 151 6.33 -3.25 -11.82
N ASP A 152 6.50 -2.45 -10.76
CA ASP A 152 7.68 -1.61 -10.51
C ASP A 152 8.01 -0.66 -11.70
N GLY A 153 6.96 -0.14 -12.37
CA GLY A 153 7.10 0.72 -13.54
C GLY A 153 7.63 0.04 -14.81
N ARG A 154 7.84 -1.28 -14.79
CA ARG A 154 8.45 -2.03 -15.91
C ARG A 154 7.53 -2.27 -17.09
N MET A 155 6.22 -2.18 -16.87
CA MET A 155 5.21 -2.42 -17.91
C MET A 155 4.71 -1.11 -18.53
N ALA A 156 4.45 -0.14 -17.70
CA ALA A 156 4.07 1.21 -18.07
C ALA A 156 4.25 2.12 -16.87
N LEU A 157 4.38 3.42 -17.12
CA LEU A 157 4.56 4.44 -16.09
C LEU A 157 3.23 5.13 -15.84
N VAL A 158 2.66 4.95 -14.64
CA VAL A 158 1.39 5.59 -14.25
C VAL A 158 1.56 7.10 -14.19
N THR A 159 0.67 7.82 -14.87
CA THR A 159 0.58 9.28 -14.85
C THR A 159 -0.58 9.76 -13.99
N ARG A 160 -1.65 8.96 -13.93
CA ARG A 160 -2.89 9.31 -13.24
C ARG A 160 -3.68 8.05 -12.89
N ALA A 161 -4.44 8.11 -11.80
CA ALA A 161 -5.41 7.06 -11.47
C ALA A 161 -6.72 7.66 -10.95
N VAL A 162 -7.81 6.91 -11.08
CA VAL A 162 -9.09 7.19 -10.43
C VAL A 162 -9.11 6.43 -9.11
N VAL A 163 -8.90 7.14 -8.02
CA VAL A 163 -8.81 6.59 -6.67
C VAL A 163 -10.20 6.39 -6.11
N ARG A 164 -10.45 5.21 -5.53
CA ARG A 164 -11.66 4.89 -4.78
C ARG A 164 -11.49 5.31 -3.33
N CYS A 165 -12.38 6.18 -2.86
CA CYS A 165 -12.44 6.63 -1.48
C CYS A 165 -13.40 5.76 -0.65
N MET A 166 -13.30 5.88 0.66
CA MET A 166 -14.20 5.30 1.65
C MET A 166 -14.75 6.43 2.52
N PRO A 167 -15.92 6.26 3.16
CA PRO A 167 -16.36 7.18 4.20
C PRO A 167 -15.30 7.32 5.29
N PHE A 168 -15.05 8.54 5.74
CA PHE A 168 -14.19 8.77 6.89
C PHE A 168 -14.83 8.17 8.13
N PRO A 169 -14.10 7.41 8.96
CA PRO A 169 -14.68 6.74 10.12
C PRO A 169 -15.14 7.74 11.18
N GLU A 170 -16.30 7.50 11.77
CA GLU A 170 -16.85 8.35 12.82
C GLU A 170 -16.05 8.24 14.12
N ARG A 171 -15.43 7.10 14.36
CA ARG A 171 -14.62 6.81 15.55
C ARG A 171 -13.31 6.13 15.17
N ASP A 172 -12.24 6.59 15.76
CA ASP A 172 -10.92 5.95 15.80
C ASP A 172 -10.74 5.38 17.21
N VAL A 173 -10.80 4.07 17.32
CA VAL A 173 -10.79 3.36 18.60
C VAL A 173 -9.43 2.71 18.80
N ARG A 174 -8.88 2.87 20.02
CA ARG A 174 -7.61 2.24 20.44
C ARG A 174 -7.84 1.58 21.78
N VAL A 175 -7.44 0.33 21.90
CA VAL A 175 -7.51 -0.41 23.19
C VAL A 175 -6.25 -1.25 23.32
N ALA A 176 -5.69 -1.30 24.52
CA ALA A 176 -4.53 -2.12 24.81
C ALA A 176 -4.93 -3.38 25.59
N PHE A 177 -4.23 -4.47 25.30
CA PHE A 177 -4.41 -5.78 25.90
C PHE A 177 -3.07 -6.40 26.26
N SER A 178 -3.08 -7.28 27.27
CA SER A 178 -1.95 -8.08 27.70
C SER A 178 -2.26 -9.56 27.47
N PHE A 179 -1.34 -10.26 26.84
CA PHE A 179 -1.44 -11.70 26.54
C PHE A 179 -0.39 -12.49 27.30
N PRO A 180 -0.70 -13.74 27.72
CA PRO A 180 0.26 -14.58 28.46
C PRO A 180 1.46 -15.06 27.59
N SER A 181 1.31 -15.09 26.25
CA SER A 181 2.34 -15.52 25.31
C SER A 181 2.11 -14.95 23.91
N ALA A 182 3.13 -15.05 23.05
CA ALA A 182 2.99 -14.72 21.63
C ALA A 182 1.99 -15.62 20.90
N GLN A 183 1.93 -16.90 21.24
CA GLN A 183 0.92 -17.84 20.71
C GLN A 183 -0.51 -17.40 21.05
N ALA A 184 -0.76 -17.01 22.29
CA ALA A 184 -2.08 -16.51 22.73
C ALA A 184 -2.48 -15.25 21.93
N PHE A 185 -1.55 -14.31 21.74
CA PHE A 185 -1.76 -13.10 20.95
C PHE A 185 -2.14 -13.43 19.49
N VAL A 186 -1.35 -14.27 18.79
CA VAL A 186 -1.62 -14.66 17.41
C VAL A 186 -2.96 -15.37 17.29
N THR A 187 -3.25 -16.34 18.19
CA THR A 187 -4.52 -17.07 18.20
C THR A 187 -5.71 -16.14 18.37
N ALA A 188 -5.65 -15.18 19.31
CA ALA A 188 -6.72 -14.21 19.54
C ALA A 188 -6.97 -13.36 18.28
N LEU A 189 -5.93 -12.83 17.66
CA LEU A 189 -6.08 -12.00 16.46
C LEU A 189 -6.65 -12.79 15.28
N GLN A 190 -6.13 -13.99 15.00
CA GLN A 190 -6.67 -14.84 13.92
C GLN A 190 -8.15 -15.16 14.14
N ARG A 191 -8.56 -15.39 15.39
CA ARG A 191 -9.95 -15.62 15.76
C ARG A 191 -10.82 -14.39 15.54
N CYS A 192 -10.36 -13.20 15.99
CA CYS A 192 -11.03 -11.93 15.71
C CYS A 192 -11.23 -11.71 14.21
N LEU A 193 -10.19 -11.98 13.41
CA LEU A 193 -10.25 -11.86 11.94
C LEU A 193 -11.28 -12.83 11.35
N ALA A 194 -11.32 -14.09 11.82
CA ALA A 194 -12.26 -15.10 11.36
C ALA A 194 -13.72 -14.74 11.71
N GLU A 195 -13.95 -14.06 12.84
CA GLU A 195 -15.26 -13.57 13.26
C GLU A 195 -15.63 -12.20 12.64
N GLY A 196 -14.79 -11.67 11.76
CA GLY A 196 -15.08 -10.45 10.98
C GLY A 196 -14.65 -9.14 11.62
N PHE A 197 -13.82 -9.17 12.66
CA PHE A 197 -13.19 -7.98 13.22
C PHE A 197 -11.84 -7.72 12.54
N TRP A 198 -11.68 -6.52 11.94
CA TRP A 198 -10.51 -6.18 11.14
C TRP A 198 -9.86 -4.90 11.65
N PRO A 199 -8.82 -5.00 12.47
CA PRO A 199 -8.09 -3.82 12.93
C PRO A 199 -7.29 -3.17 11.79
N TRP A 200 -7.14 -1.87 11.86
CA TRP A 200 -6.31 -1.11 10.94
C TRP A 200 -4.83 -1.25 11.26
N ARG A 201 -4.51 -1.34 12.54
CA ARG A 201 -3.16 -1.48 13.04
C ARG A 201 -3.17 -2.22 14.36
N VAL A 202 -2.17 -3.05 14.55
CA VAL A 202 -1.85 -3.64 15.85
C VAL A 202 -0.38 -3.35 16.14
N HIS A 203 -0.11 -2.78 17.31
CA HIS A 203 1.23 -2.65 17.84
C HIS A 203 1.41 -3.69 18.94
N ALA A 204 2.35 -4.58 18.80
CA ALA A 204 2.65 -5.64 19.75
C ALA A 204 4.09 -5.50 20.26
N ASP A 205 4.27 -5.56 21.56
CA ASP A 205 5.57 -5.49 22.24
C ASP A 205 5.68 -6.67 23.22
N SER A 206 6.70 -7.48 23.08
CA SER A 206 6.94 -8.64 23.93
C SER A 206 7.96 -8.32 25.01
N ARG A 207 7.57 -8.49 26.27
CA ARG A 207 8.42 -8.26 27.44
C ARG A 207 8.24 -9.37 28.45
N SER A 208 9.36 -9.97 28.88
CA SER A 208 9.36 -11.01 29.92
C SER A 208 8.37 -12.15 29.63
N GLY A 209 8.27 -12.58 28.38
CA GLY A 209 7.39 -13.68 27.94
C GLY A 209 5.90 -13.31 27.81
N ARG A 210 5.54 -12.04 28.06
CA ARG A 210 4.17 -11.54 27.87
C ARG A 210 4.14 -10.60 26.67
N VAL A 211 3.04 -10.57 25.94
CA VAL A 211 2.82 -9.62 24.86
C VAL A 211 1.81 -8.55 25.31
N ILE A 212 2.18 -7.29 25.12
CA ILE A 212 1.27 -6.15 25.28
C ILE A 212 0.98 -5.64 23.88
N ALA A 213 -0.29 -5.59 23.51
CA ALA A 213 -0.71 -5.15 22.18
C ALA A 213 -1.73 -4.03 22.26
N GLU A 214 -1.52 -2.96 21.47
CA GLU A 214 -2.50 -1.93 21.17
C GLU A 214 -3.18 -2.28 19.85
N VAL A 215 -4.48 -2.40 19.86
CA VAL A 215 -5.33 -2.65 18.69
C VAL A 215 -6.04 -1.36 18.32
N ARG A 216 -5.90 -0.93 17.08
CA ARG A 216 -6.56 0.26 16.54
C ARG A 216 -7.47 -0.12 15.37
N TRP A 217 -8.70 0.36 15.41
CA TRP A 217 -9.65 0.19 14.31
C TRP A 217 -10.53 1.42 14.12
N ALA A 218 -11.14 1.52 12.94
CA ALA A 218 -12.17 2.50 12.67
C ALA A 218 -13.55 1.88 12.81
N ALA A 219 -14.46 2.61 13.40
CA ALA A 219 -15.81 2.15 13.66
C ALA A 219 -16.83 3.26 13.41
N SER A 220 -18.07 2.86 13.13
CA SER A 220 -19.24 3.72 13.31
C SER A 220 -19.59 3.82 14.81
N VAL A 221 -20.28 4.88 15.20
CA VAL A 221 -20.73 5.03 16.60
C VAL A 221 -21.52 3.80 17.06
N GLY A 222 -22.38 3.25 16.19
CA GLY A 222 -23.21 2.10 16.53
C GLY A 222 -22.49 0.75 16.55
N SER A 223 -21.26 0.64 16.05
CA SER A 223 -20.51 -0.62 16.02
C SER A 223 -19.42 -0.74 17.10
N VAL A 224 -19.06 0.36 17.76
CA VAL A 224 -17.94 0.39 18.72
C VAL A 224 -18.11 -0.65 19.83
N GLU A 225 -19.27 -0.73 20.44
CA GLU A 225 -19.50 -1.65 21.57
C GLU A 225 -19.46 -3.12 21.10
N ARG A 226 -20.12 -3.43 19.98
CA ARG A 226 -20.08 -4.78 19.40
C ARG A 226 -18.65 -5.20 19.07
N ASP A 227 -17.87 -4.31 18.45
CA ASP A 227 -16.49 -4.58 18.06
C ASP A 227 -15.60 -4.79 19.30
N ARG A 228 -15.84 -4.02 20.38
CA ARG A 228 -15.18 -4.17 21.66
C ARG A 228 -15.51 -5.50 22.34
N GLU A 229 -16.79 -5.85 22.38
CA GLU A 229 -17.26 -7.11 22.98
C GLU A 229 -16.64 -8.30 22.27
N LEU A 230 -16.64 -8.29 20.92
CA LEU A 230 -16.02 -9.32 20.12
C LEU A 230 -14.54 -9.45 20.41
N LEU A 231 -13.81 -8.31 20.37
CA LEU A 231 -12.38 -8.28 20.63
C LEU A 231 -12.06 -8.76 22.05
N SER A 232 -12.79 -8.30 23.08
CA SER A 232 -12.61 -8.71 24.48
C SER A 232 -12.83 -10.20 24.64
N ARG A 233 -13.90 -10.76 24.08
CA ARG A 233 -14.18 -12.20 24.13
C ARG A 233 -13.04 -13.03 23.54
N CYS A 234 -12.60 -12.72 22.32
CA CYS A 234 -11.52 -13.44 21.66
C CYS A 234 -10.21 -13.39 22.45
N ILE A 235 -9.97 -12.31 23.18
CA ILE A 235 -8.78 -12.12 24.00
C ILE A 235 -8.88 -12.87 25.32
N GLU A 236 -10.03 -12.81 26.01
CA GLU A 236 -10.27 -13.51 27.27
C GLU A 236 -10.17 -15.03 27.12
N GLU A 237 -10.68 -15.58 26.01
CA GLU A 237 -10.63 -17.01 25.70
C GLU A 237 -9.20 -17.59 25.61
N VAL A 238 -8.20 -16.76 25.32
CA VAL A 238 -6.78 -17.16 25.33
C VAL A 238 -6.03 -16.72 26.59
N GLY A 239 -6.77 -16.27 27.64
CA GLY A 239 -6.21 -15.80 28.89
C GLY A 239 -5.62 -14.40 28.84
N GLY A 240 -5.93 -13.62 27.80
CA GLY A 240 -5.58 -12.21 27.70
C GLY A 240 -6.46 -11.35 28.60
N ARG A 241 -6.02 -10.12 28.86
CA ARG A 241 -6.74 -9.15 29.71
C ARG A 241 -6.63 -7.74 29.15
N GLY A 242 -7.63 -6.92 29.35
CA GLY A 242 -7.56 -5.49 29.11
C GLY A 242 -6.39 -4.87 29.87
N SER A 243 -5.65 -4.03 29.21
CA SER A 243 -4.55 -3.23 29.76
C SER A 243 -4.86 -1.79 29.39
N GLY A 244 -4.68 -0.81 30.28
CA GLY A 244 -5.07 0.58 30.03
C GLY A 244 -4.53 1.12 28.68
N GLU A 245 -4.98 2.32 28.30
CA GLU A 245 -4.55 2.97 27.05
C GLU A 245 -3.03 3.01 26.91
N SER A 246 -2.53 2.70 25.70
CA SER A 246 -1.12 2.74 25.39
C SER A 246 -0.93 3.73 24.23
N ASP A 247 -0.12 4.74 24.46
CA ASP A 247 0.31 5.69 23.44
C ASP A 247 1.77 5.34 23.08
N ARG A 248 1.97 4.36 22.20
CA ARG A 248 3.31 3.91 21.81
C ARG A 248 3.56 4.15 20.34
N GLU A 249 4.67 4.83 20.06
CA GLU A 249 5.25 4.83 18.72
C GLU A 249 5.93 3.47 18.47
N GLY A 250 5.68 2.93 17.32
CA GLY A 250 6.28 1.66 16.94
C GLY A 250 7.68 1.82 16.34
N PRO A 251 8.37 0.69 16.14
CA PRO A 251 9.73 0.68 15.62
C PRO A 251 9.81 1.35 14.24
N VAL A 252 10.91 2.06 14.00
CA VAL A 252 11.26 2.57 12.66
C VAL A 252 12.05 1.48 11.96
N SER A 253 11.43 0.79 11.01
CA SER A 253 12.05 -0.29 10.24
C SER A 253 11.29 -0.54 8.94
N VAL A 254 11.84 -1.42 8.12
CA VAL A 254 11.25 -1.85 6.86
C VAL A 254 9.96 -2.64 7.10
N GLU A 255 8.99 -2.51 6.20
CA GLU A 255 7.79 -3.33 6.19
C GLU A 255 8.03 -4.62 5.41
N HIS A 256 7.53 -5.75 5.94
CA HIS A 256 7.63 -7.07 5.34
C HIS A 256 6.25 -7.70 5.20
N GLU A 257 6.01 -8.40 4.12
CA GLU A 257 4.91 -9.36 4.06
C GLU A 257 5.36 -10.65 4.74
N SER A 258 4.69 -10.99 5.84
CA SER A 258 5.08 -12.04 6.77
C SER A 258 3.94 -13.03 7.02
N THR A 259 4.27 -14.17 7.60
CA THR A 259 3.30 -15.15 8.12
C THR A 259 3.04 -14.93 9.60
N TRP A 260 1.93 -15.47 10.11
CA TRP A 260 1.64 -15.44 11.54
C TRP A 260 2.65 -16.21 12.38
N ASP A 261 3.27 -17.27 11.83
CA ASP A 261 4.35 -18.00 12.50
C ASP A 261 5.61 -17.16 12.66
N ALA A 262 5.99 -16.37 11.64
CA ALA A 262 7.12 -15.44 11.73
C ALA A 262 6.84 -14.32 12.76
N VAL A 263 5.61 -13.78 12.80
CA VAL A 263 5.19 -12.80 13.82
C VAL A 263 5.30 -13.40 15.22
N ARG A 264 4.80 -14.63 15.41
CA ARG A 264 4.91 -15.34 16.70
C ARG A 264 6.37 -15.52 17.12
N ALA A 265 7.21 -16.02 16.21
CA ALA A 265 8.64 -16.22 16.47
C ALA A 265 9.35 -14.93 16.86
N ALA A 266 9.08 -13.83 16.16
CA ALA A 266 9.66 -12.52 16.48
C ALA A 266 9.25 -12.04 17.88
N LEU A 267 7.98 -12.21 18.27
CA LEU A 267 7.51 -11.87 19.62
C LEU A 267 8.08 -12.78 20.69
N ASP A 268 8.24 -14.08 20.41
CA ASP A 268 8.90 -15.03 21.35
C ASP A 268 10.37 -14.63 21.62
N HIS A 269 11.02 -13.96 20.65
CA HIS A 269 12.36 -13.38 20.82
C HIS A 269 12.38 -11.98 21.45
N GLY A 270 11.27 -11.51 21.97
CA GLY A 270 11.19 -10.22 22.69
C GLY A 270 11.16 -8.99 21.79
N ARG A 271 10.72 -9.12 20.54
CA ARG A 271 10.70 -8.04 19.57
C ARG A 271 9.40 -7.24 19.62
N ALA A 272 9.47 -5.95 19.25
CA ALA A 272 8.30 -5.09 19.08
C ALA A 272 7.93 -5.01 17.60
N LEU A 273 6.65 -5.15 17.28
CA LEU A 273 6.13 -5.17 15.92
C LEU A 273 4.95 -4.23 15.75
N GLN A 274 4.81 -3.66 14.54
CA GLN A 274 3.57 -3.05 14.07
C GLN A 274 3.00 -3.88 12.94
N LEU A 275 1.73 -4.24 13.02
CA LEU A 275 1.04 -5.09 12.07
C LEU A 275 -0.01 -4.28 11.31
N PHE A 276 -0.03 -4.44 9.98
CA PHE A 276 -0.94 -3.80 9.03
C PHE A 276 -1.44 -4.84 8.03
N ARG A 277 -2.45 -4.51 7.24
CA ARG A 277 -2.96 -5.39 6.18
C ARG A 277 -3.15 -6.84 6.64
N LEU A 278 -3.75 -7.02 7.82
CA LEU A 278 -3.94 -8.33 8.41
C LEU A 278 -4.87 -9.19 7.53
N SER A 279 -4.52 -10.47 7.35
CA SER A 279 -5.37 -11.49 6.76
C SER A 279 -5.30 -12.77 7.59
N LEU A 280 -6.08 -13.79 7.25
CA LEU A 280 -6.02 -15.07 7.97
C LEU A 280 -4.70 -15.81 7.80
N THR A 281 -3.96 -15.53 6.73
CA THR A 281 -2.73 -16.25 6.38
C THR A 281 -1.48 -15.37 6.44
N THR A 282 -1.59 -14.11 6.09
CA THR A 282 -0.45 -13.17 5.97
C THR A 282 -0.74 -11.84 6.66
N VAL A 283 0.30 -11.11 6.93
CA VAL A 283 0.27 -9.80 7.57
C VAL A 283 1.43 -8.94 7.04
N VAL A 284 1.21 -7.66 6.86
CA VAL A 284 2.31 -6.71 6.67
C VAL A 284 2.81 -6.32 8.05
N ALA A 285 4.04 -6.67 8.37
CA ALA A 285 4.68 -6.38 9.64
C ALA A 285 5.83 -5.39 9.46
N ARG A 286 5.96 -4.46 10.41
CA ARG A 286 7.06 -3.53 10.54
C ARG A 286 7.77 -3.82 11.85
N GLY A 287 9.07 -4.09 11.77
CA GLY A 287 9.87 -4.53 12.90
C GLY A 287 10.88 -5.57 12.43
N ASP A 288 11.58 -6.17 13.38
CA ASP A 288 12.52 -7.26 13.09
C ASP A 288 11.76 -8.60 13.02
N VAL A 289 11.23 -8.89 11.86
CA VAL A 289 10.41 -10.07 11.56
C VAL A 289 10.86 -10.67 10.22
N GLU A 290 10.82 -11.98 10.13
CA GLU A 290 11.08 -12.69 8.87
C GLU A 290 9.93 -12.46 7.87
N GLY A 291 10.27 -12.19 6.62
CA GLY A 291 9.28 -11.99 5.56
C GLY A 291 9.91 -11.39 4.30
N VAL A 292 9.09 -11.11 3.32
CA VAL A 292 9.49 -10.45 2.07
C VAL A 292 9.44 -8.95 2.26
N PRO A 293 10.57 -8.22 2.15
CA PRO A 293 10.59 -6.77 2.25
C PRO A 293 9.71 -6.12 1.17
N LEU A 294 8.84 -5.19 1.58
CA LEU A 294 7.96 -4.48 0.63
C LEU A 294 8.65 -3.32 -0.09
N ASN A 295 9.86 -2.96 0.32
CA ASN A 295 10.67 -1.93 -0.34
C ASN A 295 11.66 -2.51 -1.37
N GLU A 296 11.76 -3.83 -1.48
CA GLU A 296 12.55 -4.47 -2.52
C GLU A 296 11.71 -4.79 -3.75
N PRO A 297 12.24 -4.53 -4.97
CA PRO A 297 11.54 -4.89 -6.19
C PRO A 297 11.34 -6.41 -6.26
N THR A 298 10.10 -6.82 -6.49
CA THR A 298 9.77 -8.24 -6.65
C THR A 298 10.59 -8.83 -7.80
N SER A 299 11.28 -9.95 -7.59
CA SER A 299 12.03 -10.62 -8.65
C SER A 299 11.07 -11.24 -9.68
N TRP A 300 10.85 -10.55 -10.77
CA TRP A 300 9.95 -10.96 -11.87
C TRP A 300 10.60 -11.94 -12.86
N THR A 301 11.55 -12.74 -12.42
CA THR A 301 12.27 -13.69 -13.27
C THR A 301 11.37 -14.68 -14.02
N SER A 302 10.18 -14.99 -13.50
CA SER A 302 9.21 -15.87 -14.17
C SER A 302 8.35 -15.20 -15.26
N LEU A 303 8.38 -13.86 -15.36
CA LEU A 303 7.61 -13.06 -16.34
C LEU A 303 8.49 -12.56 -17.51
N GLY A 304 9.78 -12.88 -17.54
CA GLY A 304 10.76 -12.31 -18.47
C GLY A 304 10.35 -12.34 -19.96
N GLY A 305 9.72 -13.41 -20.43
CA GLY A 305 9.25 -13.49 -21.82
C GLY A 305 8.03 -12.61 -22.14
N ARG A 306 7.18 -12.32 -21.14
CA ARG A 306 6.02 -11.43 -21.31
C ARG A 306 6.40 -9.96 -21.19
N LEU A 307 7.43 -9.64 -20.41
CA LEU A 307 7.98 -8.29 -20.24
C LEU A 307 8.58 -7.76 -21.55
N LEU A 308 9.30 -8.61 -22.32
CA LEU A 308 9.87 -8.24 -23.61
C LEU A 308 8.81 -7.80 -24.63
N ALA A 309 7.60 -8.38 -24.59
CA ALA A 309 6.51 -7.97 -25.46
C ALA A 309 5.93 -6.59 -25.15
N LEU A 310 6.07 -6.13 -23.90
CA LEU A 310 5.51 -4.87 -23.41
C LEU A 310 6.56 -3.76 -23.23
N ASP A 311 7.82 -4.12 -23.20
CA ASP A 311 8.97 -3.20 -23.22
C ASP A 311 10.00 -3.64 -24.29
N PRO A 312 9.63 -3.66 -25.59
CA PRO A 312 10.48 -4.16 -26.66
C PRO A 312 11.76 -3.34 -26.83
N ARG A 313 11.79 -2.11 -26.36
CA ARG A 313 12.97 -1.24 -26.40
C ARG A 313 13.80 -1.26 -25.11
N GLY A 314 13.33 -1.96 -24.07
CA GLY A 314 14.00 -2.06 -22.79
C GLY A 314 14.19 -0.72 -22.07
N VAL A 315 13.34 0.28 -22.34
CA VAL A 315 13.43 1.64 -21.79
C VAL A 315 13.04 1.65 -20.31
N LEU A 316 12.08 0.84 -19.92
CA LEU A 316 11.55 0.79 -18.57
C LEU A 316 12.37 -0.12 -17.63
N GLY A 317 13.48 -0.68 -18.12
CA GLY A 317 14.38 -1.49 -17.30
C GLY A 317 13.88 -2.91 -17.03
N GLY A 318 12.92 -3.40 -17.79
CA GLY A 318 12.45 -4.79 -17.72
C GLY A 318 13.53 -5.77 -18.17
N ALA A 319 13.93 -6.63 -17.24
CA ALA A 319 14.83 -7.78 -17.29
C ALA A 319 16.24 -7.59 -17.88
N PRO A 320 17.23 -8.32 -17.38
CA PRO A 320 18.55 -8.39 -17.98
C PRO A 320 18.51 -9.07 -19.33
#